data_23e817e17307044ac822759d6adc0f42
#
_entry.id   23e817e17307044ac822759d6adc0f42
#
_cell.length_a   1.000
_cell.length_b   1.000
_cell.length_c   1.000
_cell.angle_alpha   90.00
_cell.angle_beta   90.00
_cell.angle_gamma   90.00
#
_symmetry.space_group_name_H-M   'P 1'
#
loop_
_entity.id
_entity.type
_entity.pdbx_description
1 polymer ?
#
loop_
_entity_poly.entity_id
_entity_poly.type
_entity_poly.pdbx_seq_one_letter_code
_entity_poly.pdbx_strand_id
1 'polypeptide(L)'
;FERLKVISNKEEREKHKGLPSGFADLDRHISGFNKSDLIIIGARPGMGKTSFALNLARNIAVCGGKKVVMFSLEMTKAQLAERVLATEARVDVKKMRSGEFDVNDWQRMGVAIESLAGCELYFDDTSTITVPEMKARVRRMRDVDAVVVDYLGLLKSDKNYEGQRVQEVSDITRNLKLMAKDLNIPVIACSQLARVTEGRGKSHRPMLADLRDSG
;
A
#
# COMPACT_ATOMS: atom_id res chain seq x y z
N PHE A 1 -3.51 -28.56 -15.25
CA PHE A 1 -4.23 -29.68 -14.62
C PHE A 1 -3.71 -29.95 -13.21
N GLU A 2 -2.40 -29.97 -12.96
CA GLU A 2 -1.79 -30.14 -11.63
C GLU A 2 -2.20 -29.03 -10.65
N ARG A 3 -2.19 -27.76 -11.10
CA ARG A 3 -2.60 -26.62 -10.28
C ARG A 3 -4.06 -26.70 -9.79
N LEU A 4 -4.95 -27.33 -10.56
CA LEU A 4 -6.35 -27.54 -10.17
C LEU A 4 -6.52 -28.67 -9.14
N LYS A 5 -5.67 -29.70 -9.19
CA LYS A 5 -5.63 -30.77 -8.19
C LYS A 5 -5.13 -30.27 -6.83
N VAL A 6 -4.13 -29.37 -6.86
CA VAL A 6 -3.58 -28.72 -5.67
C VAL A 6 -4.64 -27.85 -4.98
N ILE A 7 -5.44 -27.09 -5.75
CA ILE A 7 -6.51 -26.23 -5.22
C ILE A 7 -7.68 -27.03 -4.61
N SER A 8 -7.84 -28.31 -4.94
CA SER A 8 -8.90 -29.16 -4.38
C SER A 8 -8.61 -29.66 -2.96
N ASN A 9 -7.36 -29.68 -2.53
CA ASN A 9 -6.96 -30.07 -1.18
C ASN A 9 -6.93 -28.82 -0.26
N LYS A 10 -7.65 -28.87 0.89
CA LYS A 10 -7.78 -27.76 1.83
C LYS A 10 -6.42 -27.33 2.42
N GLU A 11 -5.54 -28.27 2.72
CA GLU A 11 -4.20 -27.98 3.26
C GLU A 11 -3.27 -27.32 2.23
N GLU A 12 -3.41 -27.70 0.97
CA GLU A 12 -2.63 -27.09 -0.10
C GLU A 12 -3.17 -25.71 -0.53
N ARG A 13 -4.48 -25.47 -0.39
CA ARG A 13 -5.06 -24.13 -0.54
C ARG A 13 -4.44 -23.13 0.44
N GLU A 14 -4.25 -23.51 1.68
CA GLU A 14 -3.65 -22.63 2.71
C GLU A 14 -2.21 -22.25 2.31
N LYS A 15 -1.42 -23.16 1.76
CA LYS A 15 -0.06 -22.90 1.28
C LYS A 15 0.01 -21.99 0.06
N HIS A 16 -1.09 -21.92 -0.72
CA HIS A 16 -1.18 -21.10 -1.93
C HIS A 16 -1.99 -19.82 -1.74
N LYS A 17 -2.45 -19.53 -0.51
CA LYS A 17 -3.04 -18.22 -0.19
C LYS A 17 -1.97 -17.14 -0.31
N GLY A 18 -2.36 -16.06 -0.95
CA GLY A 18 -1.55 -14.85 -0.99
C GLY A 18 -1.37 -14.25 0.41
N LEU A 19 -0.55 -13.22 0.49
CA LEU A 19 -0.31 -12.45 1.71
C LEU A 19 -1.64 -11.81 2.18
N PRO A 20 -2.13 -12.09 3.40
CA PRO A 20 -3.40 -11.55 3.87
C PRO A 20 -3.38 -10.02 3.98
N SER A 21 -4.46 -9.37 3.58
CA SER A 21 -4.62 -7.92 3.72
C SER A 21 -4.94 -7.48 5.16
N GLY A 22 -5.39 -8.43 5.98
CA GLY A 22 -5.94 -8.17 7.31
C GLY A 22 -7.37 -7.64 7.30
N PHE A 23 -8.02 -7.55 6.13
CA PHE A 23 -9.44 -7.25 5.96
C PHE A 23 -10.16 -8.52 5.50
N ALA A 24 -10.90 -9.16 6.40
CA ALA A 24 -11.49 -10.49 6.17
C ALA A 24 -12.38 -10.56 4.92
N ASP A 25 -13.17 -9.50 4.65
CA ASP A 25 -14.04 -9.46 3.48
C ASP A 25 -13.24 -9.30 2.18
N LEU A 26 -12.19 -8.48 2.19
CA LEU A 26 -11.30 -8.34 1.05
C LEU A 26 -10.58 -9.67 0.78
N ASP A 27 -10.02 -10.29 1.81
CA ASP A 27 -9.29 -11.54 1.67
C ASP A 27 -10.16 -12.70 1.17
N ARG A 28 -11.47 -12.71 1.49
CA ARG A 28 -12.43 -13.65 0.92
C ARG A 28 -12.59 -13.48 -0.60
N HIS A 29 -12.50 -12.24 -1.10
CA HIS A 29 -12.69 -11.96 -2.53
C HIS A 29 -11.42 -12.17 -3.35
N ILE A 30 -10.25 -11.79 -2.82
CA ILE A 30 -8.98 -11.83 -3.57
C ILE A 30 -8.06 -12.99 -3.18
N SER A 31 -8.38 -13.75 -2.11
CA SER A 31 -7.54 -14.82 -1.56
C SER A 31 -6.15 -14.35 -1.12
N GLY A 32 -6.04 -13.09 -0.67
CA GLY A 32 -4.79 -12.42 -0.34
C GLY A 32 -4.01 -11.89 -1.55
N PHE A 33 -2.88 -11.24 -1.28
CA PHE A 33 -2.01 -10.67 -2.31
C PHE A 33 -0.97 -11.71 -2.77
N ASN A 34 -1.04 -12.10 -4.05
CA ASN A 34 -0.13 -13.11 -4.57
C ASN A 34 1.26 -12.52 -4.84
N LYS A 35 2.28 -13.35 -4.71
CA LYS A 35 3.64 -12.99 -5.13
C LYS A 35 3.68 -12.61 -6.60
N SER A 36 4.56 -11.68 -6.93
CA SER A 36 4.73 -11.15 -8.28
C SER A 36 3.55 -10.35 -8.84
N ASP A 37 2.50 -10.07 -8.03
CA ASP A 37 1.38 -9.25 -8.48
C ASP A 37 1.60 -7.76 -8.20
N LEU A 38 1.09 -6.96 -9.13
CA LEU A 38 0.87 -5.53 -8.95
C LEU A 38 -0.61 -5.31 -8.67
N ILE A 39 -0.91 -4.74 -7.51
CA ILE A 39 -2.25 -4.43 -7.05
C ILE A 39 -2.43 -2.91 -7.10
N ILE A 40 -3.47 -2.43 -7.76
CA ILE A 40 -3.76 -0.99 -7.83
C ILE A 40 -4.95 -0.64 -6.94
N ILE A 41 -4.74 0.31 -6.03
CA ILE A 41 -5.79 0.90 -5.19
C ILE A 41 -6.17 2.25 -5.77
N GLY A 42 -7.27 2.30 -6.52
CA GLY A 42 -7.81 3.54 -7.08
C GLY A 42 -8.78 4.22 -6.13
N ALA A 43 -8.57 5.50 -5.82
CA ALA A 43 -9.50 6.30 -5.03
C ALA A 43 -9.52 7.75 -5.49
N ARG A 44 -10.68 8.42 -5.31
CA ARG A 44 -10.78 9.88 -5.50
C ARG A 44 -10.06 10.62 -4.38
N PRO A 45 -9.66 11.88 -4.61
CA PRO A 45 -9.09 12.72 -3.55
C PRO A 45 -9.97 12.74 -2.31
N GLY A 46 -9.38 12.68 -1.12
CA GLY A 46 -10.09 12.76 0.15
C GLY A 46 -10.83 11.48 0.59
N MET A 47 -10.85 10.40 -0.20
CA MET A 47 -11.55 9.15 0.12
C MET A 47 -10.77 8.18 1.01
N GLY A 48 -9.66 8.61 1.59
CA GLY A 48 -8.90 7.80 2.55
C GLY A 48 -7.91 6.80 1.92
N LYS A 49 -7.49 7.01 0.66
CA LYS A 49 -6.52 6.15 -0.06
C LYS A 49 -5.27 5.83 0.78
N THR A 50 -4.56 6.86 1.22
CA THR A 50 -3.36 6.73 2.07
C THR A 50 -3.65 6.00 3.38
N SER A 51 -4.79 6.31 4.04
CA SER A 51 -5.19 5.65 5.28
C SER A 51 -5.44 4.16 5.06
N PHE A 52 -6.09 3.78 3.96
CA PHE A 52 -6.32 2.38 3.62
C PHE A 52 -5.01 1.65 3.32
N ALA A 53 -4.12 2.24 2.49
CA ALA A 53 -2.82 1.67 2.18
C ALA A 53 -1.93 1.51 3.42
N LEU A 54 -1.97 2.49 4.33
CA LEU A 54 -1.24 2.45 5.60
C LEU A 54 -1.76 1.35 6.52
N ASN A 55 -3.09 1.17 6.60
CA ASN A 55 -3.69 0.07 7.36
C ASN A 55 -3.35 -1.30 6.76
N LEU A 56 -3.30 -1.43 5.42
CA LEU A 56 -2.82 -2.65 4.77
C LEU A 56 -1.37 -2.95 5.18
N ALA A 57 -0.47 -1.96 5.04
CA ALA A 57 0.93 -2.11 5.43
C ALA A 57 1.09 -2.50 6.90
N ARG A 58 0.34 -1.82 7.80
CA ARG A 58 0.32 -2.12 9.23
C ARG A 58 -0.22 -3.53 9.51
N ASN A 59 -1.33 -3.93 8.90
CA ASN A 59 -1.91 -5.26 9.13
C ASN A 59 -0.94 -6.36 8.69
N ILE A 60 -0.30 -6.20 7.54
CA ILE A 60 0.69 -7.15 7.02
C ILE A 60 1.91 -7.22 7.95
N ALA A 61 2.42 -6.08 8.42
CA ALA A 61 3.62 -6.04 9.24
C ALA A 61 3.34 -6.45 10.70
N VAL A 62 2.34 -5.84 11.36
CA VAL A 62 2.09 -6.05 12.79
C VAL A 62 1.35 -7.35 13.03
N CYS A 63 0.21 -7.57 12.34
CA CYS A 63 -0.61 -8.75 12.57
C CYS A 63 -0.06 -9.99 11.83
N GLY A 64 0.55 -9.78 10.66
CA GLY A 64 1.10 -10.86 9.83
C GLY A 64 2.56 -11.21 10.13
N GLY A 65 3.28 -10.39 10.91
CA GLY A 65 4.71 -10.59 11.21
C GLY A 65 5.59 -10.56 9.95
N LYS A 66 5.24 -9.70 8.97
CA LYS A 66 5.87 -9.63 7.66
C LYS A 66 6.66 -8.34 7.49
N LYS A 67 7.73 -8.39 6.71
CA LYS A 67 8.54 -7.20 6.38
C LYS A 67 7.90 -6.41 5.25
N VAL A 68 7.48 -5.18 5.53
CA VAL A 68 6.81 -4.29 4.58
C VAL A 68 7.61 -3.01 4.40
N VAL A 69 7.77 -2.58 3.16
CA VAL A 69 8.34 -1.27 2.82
C VAL A 69 7.26 -0.42 2.17
N MET A 70 7.00 0.75 2.75
CA MET A 70 6.07 1.73 2.20
C MET A 70 6.84 2.95 1.70
N PHE A 71 6.78 3.18 0.39
CA PHE A 71 7.25 4.41 -0.25
C PHE A 71 6.12 5.43 -0.25
N SER A 72 6.34 6.56 0.42
CA SER A 72 5.37 7.64 0.52
C SER A 72 5.95 8.89 -0.12
N LEU A 73 5.34 9.32 -1.23
CA LEU A 73 5.76 10.51 -1.96
C LEU A 73 4.97 11.76 -1.55
N GLU A 74 3.89 11.59 -0.78
CA GLU A 74 3.02 12.69 -0.34
C GLU A 74 3.22 13.05 1.14
N MET A 75 3.48 12.05 1.98
CA MET A 75 3.58 12.23 3.43
C MET A 75 4.98 11.87 3.93
N THR A 76 5.45 12.59 4.96
CA THR A 76 6.70 12.26 5.63
C THR A 76 6.58 11.00 6.47
N LYS A 77 7.71 10.30 6.68
CA LYS A 77 7.77 9.12 7.56
C LYS A 77 7.29 9.41 8.99
N ALA A 78 7.53 10.62 9.50
CA ALA A 78 7.04 11.03 10.82
C ALA A 78 5.50 11.08 10.87
N GLN A 79 4.85 11.65 9.85
CA GLN A 79 3.40 11.70 9.74
C GLN A 79 2.78 10.30 9.59
N LEU A 80 3.44 9.40 8.87
CA LEU A 80 2.98 8.01 8.73
C LEU A 80 3.11 7.25 10.04
N ALA A 81 4.25 7.38 10.74
CA ALA A 81 4.48 6.77 12.05
C ALA A 81 3.46 7.25 13.09
N GLU A 82 3.17 8.57 13.12
CA GLU A 82 2.11 9.14 13.97
C GLU A 82 0.75 8.51 13.69
N ARG A 83 0.37 8.33 12.42
CA ARG A 83 -0.91 7.71 12.04
C ARG A 83 -0.97 6.22 12.40
N VAL A 84 0.12 5.49 12.23
CA VAL A 84 0.18 4.08 12.64
C VAL A 84 0.04 3.96 14.16
N LEU A 85 0.78 4.78 14.91
CA LEU A 85 0.68 4.81 16.37
C LEU A 85 -0.73 5.17 16.84
N ALA A 86 -1.36 6.20 16.25
CA ALA A 86 -2.73 6.60 16.56
C ALA A 86 -3.73 5.47 16.31
N THR A 87 -3.55 4.74 15.20
CA THR A 87 -4.41 3.60 14.83
C THR A 87 -4.23 2.44 15.80
N GLU A 88 -2.98 2.09 16.14
CA GLU A 88 -2.67 0.99 17.04
C GLU A 88 -3.14 1.29 18.45
N ALA A 89 -2.90 2.49 18.94
CA ALA A 89 -3.32 2.97 20.25
C ALA A 89 -4.84 3.25 20.34
N ARG A 90 -5.55 3.30 19.21
CA ARG A 90 -6.95 3.77 19.13
C ARG A 90 -7.15 5.15 19.74
N VAL A 91 -6.22 6.06 19.47
CA VAL A 91 -6.24 7.46 19.87
C VAL A 91 -6.53 8.32 18.66
N ASP A 92 -7.36 9.37 18.83
CA ASP A 92 -7.65 10.29 17.73
C ASP A 92 -6.37 11.03 17.29
N VAL A 93 -6.13 11.05 15.97
CA VAL A 93 -4.99 11.78 15.37
C VAL A 93 -5.02 13.27 15.74
N LYS A 94 -6.19 13.86 16.02
CA LYS A 94 -6.28 15.24 16.52
C LYS A 94 -5.60 15.39 17.88
N LYS A 95 -5.80 14.43 18.80
CA LYS A 95 -5.12 14.42 20.11
C LYS A 95 -3.61 14.27 19.95
N MET A 96 -3.14 13.48 18.94
CA MET A 96 -1.71 13.40 18.65
C MET A 96 -1.09 14.75 18.28
N ARG A 97 -1.85 15.60 17.59
CA ARG A 97 -1.40 16.93 17.17
C ARG A 97 -1.55 18.01 18.24
N SER A 98 -2.62 17.97 19.05
CA SER A 98 -2.85 18.94 20.12
C SER A 98 -2.04 18.63 21.39
N GLY A 99 -1.61 17.38 21.57
CA GLY A 99 -0.96 16.93 22.79
C GLY A 99 -1.91 16.74 23.97
N GLU A 100 -3.21 16.83 23.76
CA GLU A 100 -4.25 16.72 24.80
C GLU A 100 -4.59 15.25 25.09
N PHE A 101 -3.70 14.57 25.80
CA PHE A 101 -3.86 13.17 26.17
C PHE A 101 -4.38 13.01 27.59
N ASP A 102 -5.33 12.09 27.78
CA ASP A 102 -5.70 11.60 29.11
C ASP A 102 -4.82 10.42 29.55
N VAL A 103 -4.98 9.98 30.78
CA VAL A 103 -4.20 8.86 31.36
C VAL A 103 -4.40 7.57 30.56
N ASN A 104 -5.62 7.31 30.08
CA ASN A 104 -5.92 6.13 29.30
C ASN A 104 -5.29 6.19 27.89
N ASP A 105 -5.21 7.40 27.32
CA ASP A 105 -4.51 7.59 26.04
C ASP A 105 -3.03 7.24 26.18
N TRP A 106 -2.37 7.68 27.26
CA TRP A 106 -0.97 7.36 27.53
C TRP A 106 -0.74 5.86 27.71
N GLN A 107 -1.62 5.18 28.45
CA GLN A 107 -1.53 3.72 28.64
C GLN A 107 -1.68 2.97 27.29
N ARG A 108 -2.67 3.36 26.47
CA ARG A 108 -2.88 2.75 25.16
C ARG A 108 -1.69 2.99 24.20
N MET A 109 -1.10 4.19 24.25
CA MET A 109 0.09 4.50 23.46
C MET A 109 1.29 3.66 23.91
N GLY A 110 1.48 3.43 25.21
CA GLY A 110 2.53 2.56 25.73
C GLY A 110 2.42 1.13 25.15
N VAL A 111 1.23 0.52 25.23
CA VAL A 111 0.97 -0.80 24.65
C VAL A 111 1.18 -0.82 23.14
N ALA A 112 0.74 0.24 22.44
CA ALA A 112 0.91 0.34 20.99
C ALA A 112 2.38 0.44 20.59
N ILE A 113 3.19 1.20 21.33
CA ILE A 113 4.64 1.30 21.10
C ILE A 113 5.32 -0.07 21.25
N GLU A 114 4.97 -0.85 22.29
CA GLU A 114 5.49 -2.21 22.48
C GLU A 114 5.10 -3.11 21.30
N SER A 115 3.84 -3.05 20.85
CA SER A 115 3.36 -3.81 19.69
C SER A 115 4.11 -3.45 18.40
N LEU A 116 4.40 -2.16 18.21
CA LEU A 116 5.08 -1.66 17.01
C LEU A 116 6.60 -1.86 17.05
N ALA A 117 7.23 -1.92 18.23
CA ALA A 117 8.68 -2.05 18.37
C ALA A 117 9.26 -3.33 17.73
N GLY A 118 8.46 -4.39 17.66
CA GLY A 118 8.85 -5.67 17.05
C GLY A 118 8.47 -5.82 15.59
N CYS A 119 7.77 -4.85 14.98
CA CYS A 119 7.29 -4.99 13.60
C CYS A 119 8.32 -4.49 12.58
N GLU A 120 8.36 -5.14 11.42
CA GLU A 120 9.23 -4.76 10.30
C GLU A 120 8.46 -3.92 9.25
N LEU A 121 7.97 -2.76 9.68
CA LEU A 121 7.32 -1.76 8.81
C LEU A 121 8.25 -0.57 8.60
N TYR A 122 8.71 -0.41 7.37
CA TYR A 122 9.69 0.61 6.98
C TYR A 122 9.05 1.68 6.11
N PHE A 123 9.33 2.95 6.40
CA PHE A 123 8.87 4.09 5.61
C PHE A 123 10.03 4.76 4.88
N ASP A 124 9.86 4.97 3.58
CA ASP A 124 10.74 5.75 2.74
C ASP A 124 9.96 6.94 2.18
N ASP A 125 10.32 8.15 2.60
CA ASP A 125 9.66 9.41 2.22
C ASP A 125 10.47 10.23 1.21
N THR A 126 11.31 9.56 0.42
CA THR A 126 12.04 10.21 -0.67
C THR A 126 11.08 10.67 -1.75
N SER A 127 10.93 12.00 -1.90
CA SER A 127 9.93 12.62 -2.77
C SER A 127 10.18 12.43 -4.27
N THR A 128 11.44 12.18 -4.67
CA THR A 128 11.83 12.01 -6.08
C THR A 128 12.55 10.69 -6.25
N ILE A 129 11.82 9.59 -6.20
CA ILE A 129 12.38 8.25 -6.38
C ILE A 129 11.83 7.62 -7.67
N THR A 130 12.66 6.88 -8.38
CA THR A 130 12.30 6.08 -9.55
C THR A 130 12.05 4.61 -9.16
N VAL A 131 11.33 3.85 -10.00
CA VAL A 131 11.07 2.43 -9.74
C VAL A 131 12.37 1.59 -9.68
N PRO A 132 13.39 1.81 -10.53
CA PRO A 132 14.68 1.13 -10.38
C PRO A 132 15.37 1.41 -9.05
N GLU A 133 15.31 2.64 -8.54
CA GLU A 133 15.87 2.99 -7.23
C GLU A 133 15.12 2.31 -6.08
N MET A 134 13.77 2.30 -6.12
CA MET A 134 12.94 1.54 -5.17
C MET A 134 13.37 0.07 -5.14
N LYS A 135 13.46 -0.55 -6.30
CA LYS A 135 13.87 -1.95 -6.45
C LYS A 135 15.26 -2.21 -5.84
N ALA A 136 16.21 -1.30 -6.07
CA ALA A 136 17.55 -1.41 -5.51
C ALA A 136 17.55 -1.29 -3.97
N ARG A 137 16.72 -0.40 -3.40
CA ARG A 137 16.55 -0.27 -1.94
C ARG A 137 15.94 -1.52 -1.33
N VAL A 138 14.85 -2.03 -1.90
CA VAL A 138 14.15 -3.23 -1.43
C VAL A 138 15.08 -4.45 -1.48
N ARG A 139 15.88 -4.63 -2.55
CA ARG A 139 16.87 -5.71 -2.64
C ARG A 139 17.91 -5.67 -1.53
N ARG A 140 18.36 -4.47 -1.14
CA ARG A 140 19.34 -4.30 -0.05
C ARG A 140 18.76 -4.66 1.32
N MET A 141 17.46 -4.45 1.53
CA MET A 141 16.80 -4.76 2.80
C MET A 141 16.61 -6.26 3.03
N ARG A 142 16.71 -7.10 2.01
CA ARG A 142 16.49 -8.56 2.02
C ARG A 142 15.15 -8.95 2.68
N ASP A 143 14.63 -10.09 2.31
CA ASP A 143 13.46 -10.74 2.93
C ASP A 143 12.22 -9.84 3.07
N VAL A 144 12.04 -8.87 2.16
CA VAL A 144 10.85 -8.03 2.10
C VAL A 144 9.70 -8.86 1.55
N ASP A 145 8.57 -8.85 2.26
CA ASP A 145 7.36 -9.61 1.89
C ASP A 145 6.38 -8.82 1.02
N ALA A 146 6.34 -7.50 1.15
CA ALA A 146 5.47 -6.63 0.36
C ALA A 146 6.03 -5.21 0.22
N VAL A 147 5.66 -4.55 -0.88
CA VAL A 147 5.93 -3.12 -1.11
C VAL A 147 4.62 -2.38 -1.29
N VAL A 148 4.48 -1.23 -0.63
CA VAL A 148 3.36 -0.29 -0.79
C VAL A 148 3.89 1.02 -1.35
N VAL A 149 3.19 1.62 -2.33
CA VAL A 149 3.57 2.87 -2.99
C VAL A 149 2.41 3.86 -2.94
N ASP A 150 2.58 4.99 -2.26
CA ASP A 150 1.57 6.05 -2.17
C ASP A 150 2.14 7.39 -2.65
N TYR A 151 1.82 7.85 -3.86
CA TYR A 151 1.00 7.26 -4.92
C TYR A 151 1.68 7.39 -6.28
N LEU A 152 1.22 6.62 -7.27
CA LEU A 152 1.79 6.53 -8.63
C LEU A 152 1.99 7.87 -9.32
N GLY A 153 1.05 8.79 -9.12
CA GLY A 153 1.06 10.10 -9.78
C GLY A 153 2.21 11.02 -9.37
N LEU A 154 2.98 10.72 -8.35
CA LEU A 154 4.16 11.48 -7.93
C LEU A 154 5.48 10.80 -8.32
N LEU A 155 5.44 9.56 -8.80
CA LEU A 155 6.62 8.88 -9.31
C LEU A 155 7.13 9.54 -10.58
N LYS A 156 8.43 9.53 -10.73
CA LYS A 156 9.10 9.93 -11.96
C LYS A 156 9.58 8.71 -12.73
N SER A 157 9.46 8.76 -14.04
CA SER A 157 10.17 7.84 -14.91
C SER A 157 11.65 8.22 -14.99
N ASP A 158 12.51 7.26 -15.20
CA ASP A 158 13.91 7.44 -15.57
C ASP A 158 14.08 7.92 -17.02
N LYS A 159 12.99 7.91 -17.80
CA LYS A 159 12.94 8.40 -19.18
C LYS A 159 12.24 9.76 -19.25
N ASN A 160 12.67 10.59 -20.21
CA ASN A 160 12.01 11.86 -20.49
C ASN A 160 10.82 11.62 -21.44
N TYR A 161 9.61 11.96 -21.00
CA TYR A 161 8.37 11.81 -21.79
C TYR A 161 7.83 13.14 -22.32
N GLU A 162 8.56 14.29 -22.16
CA GLU A 162 8.21 15.61 -22.72
C GLU A 162 6.74 16.00 -22.56
N GLY A 163 6.18 15.79 -21.37
CA GLY A 163 4.79 16.12 -21.05
C GLY A 163 3.76 15.05 -21.43
N GLN A 164 4.17 13.90 -21.97
CA GLN A 164 3.27 12.80 -22.30
C GLN A 164 2.96 11.95 -21.04
N ARG A 165 2.19 12.53 -20.13
CA ARG A 165 1.93 11.96 -18.80
C ARG A 165 1.34 10.54 -18.84
N VAL A 166 0.44 10.25 -19.78
CA VAL A 166 -0.17 8.90 -19.91
C VAL A 166 0.89 7.84 -20.22
N GLN A 167 1.85 8.16 -21.09
CA GLN A 167 2.93 7.24 -21.43
C GLN A 167 3.89 7.06 -20.26
N GLU A 168 4.21 8.13 -19.53
CA GLU A 168 5.03 8.09 -18.34
C GLU A 168 4.41 7.19 -17.26
N VAL A 169 3.12 7.33 -16.96
CA VAL A 169 2.39 6.49 -15.98
C VAL A 169 2.33 5.04 -16.45
N SER A 170 2.14 4.79 -17.75
CA SER A 170 2.17 3.46 -18.32
C SER A 170 3.54 2.79 -18.14
N ASP A 171 4.63 3.51 -18.35
CA ASP A 171 6.00 3.03 -18.15
C ASP A 171 6.26 2.73 -16.65
N ILE A 172 5.89 3.66 -15.77
CA ILE A 172 5.99 3.48 -14.32
C ILE A 172 5.23 2.21 -13.87
N THR A 173 3.99 2.06 -14.31
CA THR A 173 3.15 0.90 -13.96
C THR A 173 3.75 -0.41 -14.47
N ARG A 174 4.27 -0.43 -15.70
CA ARG A 174 5.00 -1.57 -16.25
C ARG A 174 6.23 -1.90 -15.41
N ASN A 175 7.02 -0.90 -15.03
CA ASN A 175 8.23 -1.09 -14.24
C ASN A 175 7.92 -1.60 -12.82
N LEU A 176 6.82 -1.15 -12.19
CA LEU A 176 6.34 -1.69 -10.92
C LEU A 176 5.91 -3.16 -11.04
N LYS A 177 5.23 -3.55 -12.13
CA LYS A 177 4.92 -4.97 -12.37
C LYS A 177 6.17 -5.82 -12.59
N LEU A 178 7.17 -5.29 -13.31
CA LEU A 178 8.47 -5.95 -13.45
C LEU A 178 9.19 -6.07 -12.10
N MET A 179 9.18 -5.02 -11.27
CA MET A 179 9.73 -5.05 -9.92
C MET A 179 9.07 -6.15 -9.08
N ALA A 180 7.73 -6.25 -9.09
CA ALA A 180 7.00 -7.30 -8.37
C ALA A 180 7.41 -8.71 -8.81
N LYS A 181 7.58 -8.92 -10.12
CA LYS A 181 8.04 -10.20 -10.68
C LYS A 181 9.47 -10.53 -10.30
N ASP A 182 10.38 -9.58 -10.45
CA ASP A 182 11.81 -9.77 -10.20
C ASP A 182 12.14 -9.98 -8.73
N LEU A 183 11.36 -9.38 -7.83
CA LEU A 183 11.50 -9.54 -6.37
C LEU A 183 10.65 -10.71 -5.85
N ASN A 184 9.72 -11.22 -6.68
CA ASN A 184 8.75 -12.27 -6.32
C ASN A 184 7.92 -11.91 -5.06
N ILE A 185 7.48 -10.65 -4.96
CA ILE A 185 6.65 -10.11 -3.88
C ILE A 185 5.47 -9.31 -4.46
N PRO A 186 4.34 -9.16 -3.74
CA PRO A 186 3.29 -8.24 -4.12
C PRO A 186 3.76 -6.79 -4.02
N VAL A 187 3.40 -5.98 -5.02
CA VAL A 187 3.54 -4.53 -5.02
C VAL A 187 2.15 -3.92 -5.03
N ILE A 188 1.83 -3.14 -4.01
CA ILE A 188 0.53 -2.48 -3.83
C ILE A 188 0.74 -0.99 -4.12
N ALA A 189 0.15 -0.48 -5.19
CA ALA A 189 0.33 0.90 -5.60
C ALA A 189 -0.99 1.67 -5.56
N CYS A 190 -0.97 2.84 -4.95
CA CYS A 190 -2.08 3.75 -4.91
C CYS A 190 -2.14 4.60 -6.18
N SER A 191 -3.35 4.79 -6.73
CA SER A 191 -3.62 5.70 -7.86
C SER A 191 -4.74 6.66 -7.48
N GLN A 192 -4.58 7.91 -7.88
CA GLN A 192 -5.63 8.91 -7.70
C GLN A 192 -6.51 8.92 -8.95
N LEU A 193 -7.81 8.70 -8.76
CA LEU A 193 -8.78 8.75 -9.87
C LEU A 193 -9.06 10.19 -10.25
N ALA A 194 -9.23 10.45 -11.55
CA ALA A 194 -9.62 11.76 -12.07
C ALA A 194 -10.93 12.23 -11.45
N ARG A 195 -11.11 13.56 -11.34
CA ARG A 195 -12.38 14.16 -10.95
C ARG A 195 -13.38 13.91 -12.07
N VAL A 196 -14.53 13.33 -11.74
CA VAL A 196 -15.62 13.19 -12.73
C VAL A 196 -16.07 14.60 -13.13
N THR A 197 -15.94 14.94 -14.40
CA THR A 197 -16.60 16.11 -14.97
C THR A 197 -18.10 15.99 -14.82
N GLU A 198 -18.80 17.08 -14.51
CA GLU A 198 -20.20 17.20 -14.07
C GLU A 198 -21.28 16.71 -15.08
N GLY A 199 -21.07 15.64 -15.78
CA GLY A 199 -22.02 15.14 -16.78
C GLY A 199 -22.62 13.76 -16.51
N ARG A 200 -22.14 13.04 -15.50
CA ARG A 200 -22.65 11.69 -15.20
C ARG A 200 -23.36 11.68 -13.84
N GLY A 201 -24.62 11.29 -13.82
CA GLY A 201 -25.58 11.34 -12.71
C GLY A 201 -25.08 10.89 -11.33
N LYS A 202 -25.86 11.18 -10.28
CA LYS A 202 -25.54 11.23 -8.85
C LYS A 202 -24.99 9.96 -8.15
N SER A 203 -24.71 8.86 -8.84
CA SER A 203 -24.27 7.60 -8.21
C SER A 203 -23.06 7.04 -8.96
N HIS A 204 -21.85 7.52 -8.66
CA HIS A 204 -20.65 6.99 -9.34
C HIS A 204 -19.78 6.17 -8.40
N ARG A 205 -19.97 4.86 -8.45
CA ARG A 205 -18.90 3.92 -8.08
C ARG A 205 -17.77 4.08 -9.11
N PRO A 206 -16.48 4.09 -8.66
CA PRO A 206 -15.35 4.09 -9.56
C PRO A 206 -15.40 2.90 -10.53
N MET A 207 -15.07 3.15 -11.79
CA MET A 207 -14.95 2.13 -12.83
C MET A 207 -13.51 2.01 -13.30
N LEU A 208 -13.15 0.89 -13.93
CA LEU A 208 -11.81 0.70 -14.49
C LEU A 208 -11.41 1.78 -15.51
N ALA A 209 -12.38 2.38 -16.20
CA ALA A 209 -12.13 3.49 -17.11
C ALA A 209 -11.56 4.72 -16.38
N ASP A 210 -11.97 4.97 -15.11
CA ASP A 210 -11.50 6.12 -14.32
C ASP A 210 -10.01 6.01 -13.96
N LEU A 211 -9.41 4.80 -14.08
CA LEU A 211 -7.97 4.59 -13.93
C LEU A 211 -7.18 5.04 -15.18
N ARG A 212 -7.78 5.05 -16.37
CA ARG A 212 -7.11 5.48 -17.61
C ARG A 212 -6.84 6.98 -17.64
N ASP A 213 -7.73 7.76 -17.01
CA ASP A 213 -7.68 9.22 -16.99
C ASP A 213 -6.92 9.76 -15.76
N SER A 214 -6.35 8.88 -14.94
CA SER A 214 -5.64 9.22 -13.69
C SER A 214 -4.13 9.41 -13.87
N GLY A 215 -3.68 9.47 -15.13
CA GLY A 215 -2.29 9.69 -15.50
C GLY A 215 -1.99 11.15 -15.83
#